data_3b9a15c0e6ffa64cf65bc187f72caef9
#
_entry.id   3b9a15c0e6ffa64cf65bc187f72caef9
#
_cell.length_a   1.000
_cell.length_b   1.000
_cell.length_c   1.000
_cell.angle_alpha   90.00
_cell.angle_beta   90.00
_cell.angle_gamma   90.00
#
_symmetry.space_group_name_H-M   'P 1'
#
loop_
_entity.id
_entity.type
_entity.pdbx_description
1 polymer ?
#
loop_
_entity_poly.entity_id
_entity_poly.type
_entity_poly.pdbx_seq_one_letter_code
_entity_poly.pdbx_strand_id
1 'polypeptide(L)'
;MNKFQALNTWMTPKMPLLILGALALGLLFPDQIGLLCPAVSALMMFQTFANSLGSSVQDLGRVLSHPKPVLITMLSLHLLMPLAALGIGSMCFPDQPLYTLSLVLMEGSPAAVSSLMWIVIGGGSVELCLSIILLDTMLSPVILPLTLRLLCGSVVELDTLGMIRDLFLMIVVPAAL
;
A
#
# COMPACT_ATOMS: atom_id res chain seq x y z
N MET A 1 -12.43 30.23 5.09
CA MET A 1 -11.68 28.96 5.29
C MET A 1 -12.62 28.00 6.03
N ASN A 2 -13.01 26.90 5.37
CA ASN A 2 -13.90 25.91 5.98
C ASN A 2 -13.21 25.27 7.18
N LYS A 3 -13.97 24.94 8.24
CA LYS A 3 -13.44 24.29 9.47
C LYS A 3 -12.58 23.06 9.16
N PHE A 4 -12.93 22.30 8.12
CA PHE A 4 -12.15 21.15 7.63
C PHE A 4 -10.79 21.53 7.05
N GLN A 5 -10.70 22.64 6.30
CA GLN A 5 -9.41 23.12 5.77
C GLN A 5 -8.50 23.58 6.90
N ALA A 6 -9.03 24.29 7.89
CA ALA A 6 -8.27 24.71 9.06
C ALA A 6 -7.73 23.52 9.85
N LEU A 7 -8.56 22.48 10.05
CA LEU A 7 -8.17 21.24 10.71
C LEU A 7 -7.06 20.52 9.94
N ASN A 8 -7.22 20.38 8.63
CA ASN A 8 -6.22 19.74 7.77
C ASN A 8 -4.87 20.47 7.81
N THR A 9 -4.88 21.79 7.67
CA THR A 9 -3.67 22.62 7.73
C THR A 9 -2.98 22.54 9.10
N TRP A 10 -3.75 22.40 10.18
CA TRP A 10 -3.22 22.25 11.54
C TRP A 10 -2.65 20.83 11.78
N MET A 11 -3.27 19.80 11.23
CA MET A 11 -2.87 18.38 11.40
C MET A 11 -1.67 18.01 10.56
N THR A 12 -1.57 18.50 9.32
CA THR A 12 -0.54 18.09 8.35
C THR A 12 0.89 18.21 8.90
N PRO A 13 1.33 19.31 9.51
CA PRO A 13 2.70 19.41 10.06
C PRO A 13 2.91 18.52 11.29
N LYS A 14 1.84 18.05 11.93
CA LYS A 14 1.90 17.22 13.15
C LYS A 14 1.72 15.74 12.86
N MET A 15 1.54 15.35 11.59
CA MET A 15 1.38 13.94 11.18
C MET A 15 2.43 13.00 11.77
N PRO A 16 3.75 13.30 11.78
CA PRO A 16 4.73 12.42 12.38
C PRO A 16 4.49 12.16 13.87
N LEU A 17 4.11 13.20 14.61
CA LEU A 17 3.79 13.10 16.04
C LEU A 17 2.50 12.30 16.29
N LEU A 18 1.49 12.47 15.42
CA LEU A 18 0.23 11.72 15.49
C LEU A 18 0.47 10.23 15.24
N ILE A 19 1.33 9.89 14.27
CA ILE A 19 1.68 8.50 13.94
C ILE A 19 2.41 7.86 15.13
N LEU A 20 3.41 8.55 15.70
CA LEU A 20 4.14 8.06 16.87
C LEU A 20 3.22 7.90 18.09
N GLY A 21 2.32 8.87 18.31
CA GLY A 21 1.32 8.79 19.37
C GLY A 21 0.35 7.62 19.21
N ALA A 22 -0.14 7.39 17.98
CA ALA A 22 -1.01 6.27 17.69
C ALA A 22 -0.30 4.93 17.89
N LEU A 23 0.98 4.82 17.47
CA LEU A 23 1.81 3.65 17.70
C LEU A 23 2.00 3.38 19.19
N ALA A 24 2.33 4.42 19.97
CA ALA A 24 2.51 4.31 21.42
C ALA A 24 1.20 3.85 22.10
N LEU A 25 0.05 4.40 21.71
CA LEU A 25 -1.25 3.99 22.23
C LEU A 25 -1.56 2.52 21.88
N GLY A 26 -1.24 2.10 20.65
CA GLY A 26 -1.41 0.70 20.23
C GLY A 26 -0.58 -0.29 21.03
N LEU A 27 0.65 0.10 21.37
CA LEU A 27 1.54 -0.73 22.20
C LEU A 27 1.15 -0.73 23.68
N LEU A 28 0.65 0.38 24.21
CA LEU A 28 0.26 0.49 25.63
C LEU A 28 -1.10 -0.14 25.93
N PHE A 29 -2.02 -0.14 24.96
CA PHE A 29 -3.40 -0.57 25.14
C PHE A 29 -3.84 -1.56 24.03
N PRO A 30 -3.14 -2.70 23.84
CA PRO A 30 -3.39 -3.60 22.72
C PRO A 30 -4.81 -4.20 22.73
N ASP A 31 -5.32 -4.57 23.89
CA ASP A 31 -6.64 -5.20 24.02
C ASP A 31 -7.79 -4.24 23.69
N GLN A 32 -7.69 -2.99 24.16
CA GLN A 32 -8.72 -1.97 23.92
C GLN A 32 -8.72 -1.52 22.46
N ILE A 33 -7.55 -1.35 21.86
CA ILE A 33 -7.40 -0.94 20.46
C ILE A 33 -7.72 -2.10 19.52
N GLY A 34 -7.47 -3.35 19.93
CA GLY A 34 -7.87 -4.55 19.19
C GLY A 34 -9.38 -4.61 18.92
N LEU A 35 -10.22 -4.04 19.78
CA LEU A 35 -11.66 -3.92 19.54
C LEU A 35 -12.01 -3.05 18.33
N LEU A 36 -11.09 -2.19 17.87
CA LEU A 36 -11.27 -1.35 16.69
C LEU A 36 -10.88 -2.04 15.38
N CYS A 37 -10.28 -3.24 15.43
CA CYS A 37 -9.86 -3.98 14.23
C CYS A 37 -10.98 -4.14 13.18
N PRO A 38 -12.24 -4.43 13.53
CA PRO A 38 -13.32 -4.48 12.54
C PRO A 38 -13.56 -3.14 11.82
N ALA A 39 -13.32 -2.03 12.52
CA ALA A 39 -13.48 -0.69 11.93
C ALA A 39 -12.34 -0.35 10.95
N VAL A 40 -11.18 -0.99 11.05
CA VAL A 40 -10.02 -0.74 10.16
C VAL A 40 -10.40 -1.04 8.71
N SER A 41 -11.05 -2.16 8.43
CA SER A 41 -11.48 -2.52 7.09
C SER A 41 -12.44 -1.49 6.49
N ALA A 42 -13.41 -1.02 7.28
CA ALA A 42 -14.35 0.01 6.85
C ALA A 42 -13.65 1.36 6.60
N LEU A 43 -12.69 1.74 7.45
CA LEU A 43 -11.88 2.95 7.27
C LEU A 43 -11.00 2.86 6.02
N MET A 44 -10.40 1.69 5.76
CA MET A 44 -9.62 1.45 4.55
C MET A 44 -10.48 1.52 3.28
N MET A 45 -11.68 0.94 3.28
CA MET A 45 -12.64 1.07 2.17
C MET A 45 -13.00 2.52 1.91
N PHE A 46 -13.29 3.28 2.97
CA PHE A 46 -13.60 4.71 2.86
C PHE A 46 -12.41 5.52 2.34
N GLN A 47 -11.21 5.23 2.81
CA GLN A 47 -9.98 5.87 2.32
C GLN A 47 -9.74 5.57 0.85
N THR A 48 -9.92 4.30 0.42
CA THR A 48 -9.77 3.91 -0.98
C THR A 48 -10.79 4.62 -1.86
N PHE A 49 -12.04 4.70 -1.43
CA PHE A 49 -13.07 5.47 -2.11
C PHE A 49 -12.71 6.95 -2.23
N ALA A 50 -12.29 7.58 -1.13
CA ALA A 50 -11.89 8.99 -1.13
C ALA A 50 -10.70 9.27 -2.06
N ASN A 51 -9.72 8.36 -2.11
CA ASN A 51 -8.58 8.47 -3.03
C ASN A 51 -9.00 8.28 -4.49
N SER A 52 -9.97 7.39 -4.75
CA SER A 52 -10.51 7.14 -6.10
C SER A 52 -11.23 8.36 -6.68
N LEU A 53 -11.91 9.17 -5.85
CA LEU A 53 -12.56 10.41 -6.30
C LEU A 53 -11.57 11.43 -6.88
N GLY A 54 -10.30 11.36 -6.51
CA GLY A 54 -9.22 12.20 -7.06
C GLY A 54 -8.58 11.67 -8.34
N SER A 55 -8.94 10.46 -8.76
CA SER A 55 -8.33 9.75 -9.89
C SER A 55 -9.24 9.78 -11.11
N SER A 56 -8.66 9.87 -12.30
CA SER A 56 -9.40 9.93 -13.56
C SER A 56 -9.11 8.69 -14.43
N VAL A 57 -10.13 8.19 -15.13
CA VAL A 57 -9.94 7.12 -16.14
C VAL A 57 -8.94 7.55 -17.23
N GLN A 58 -8.78 8.85 -17.47
CA GLN A 58 -7.79 9.40 -18.40
C GLN A 58 -6.35 9.12 -17.92
N ASP A 59 -6.13 9.00 -16.61
CA ASP A 59 -4.82 8.68 -16.02
C ASP A 59 -4.38 7.26 -16.40
N LEU A 60 -5.30 6.31 -16.52
CA LEU A 60 -5.03 4.97 -17.06
C LEU A 60 -4.60 5.00 -18.54
N GLY A 61 -5.14 5.91 -19.33
CA GLY A 61 -4.72 6.09 -20.73
C GLY A 61 -3.26 6.53 -20.85
N ARG A 62 -2.76 7.32 -19.91
CA ARG A 62 -1.35 7.76 -19.86
C ARG A 62 -0.37 6.61 -19.58
N VAL A 63 -0.77 5.64 -18.78
CA VAL A 63 0.01 4.41 -18.55
C VAL A 63 0.33 3.71 -19.87
N LEU A 64 -0.67 3.60 -20.75
CA LEU A 64 -0.52 2.98 -22.06
C LEU A 64 0.38 3.80 -23.01
N SER A 65 0.44 5.11 -22.82
CA SER A 65 1.28 6.00 -23.62
C SER A 65 2.76 5.93 -23.24
N HIS A 66 3.07 5.50 -22.01
CA HIS A 66 4.45 5.42 -21.49
C HIS A 66 4.78 4.02 -20.93
N PRO A 67 4.74 2.97 -21.78
CA PRO A 67 4.83 1.59 -21.30
C PRO A 67 6.19 1.26 -20.66
N LYS A 68 7.30 1.84 -21.13
CA LYS A 68 8.64 1.56 -20.60
C LYS A 68 8.82 1.98 -19.13
N PRO A 69 8.58 3.25 -18.73
CA PRO A 69 8.72 3.63 -17.32
C PRO A 69 7.72 2.89 -16.43
N VAL A 70 6.49 2.65 -16.90
CA VAL A 70 5.49 1.88 -16.15
C VAL A 70 5.97 0.47 -15.90
N LEU A 71 6.44 -0.24 -16.94
CA LEU A 71 6.93 -1.61 -16.81
C LEU A 71 8.13 -1.72 -15.87
N ILE A 72 9.10 -0.80 -16.00
CA ILE A 72 10.29 -0.76 -15.14
C ILE A 72 9.87 -0.55 -13.68
N THR A 73 8.96 0.38 -13.42
CA THR A 73 8.49 0.65 -12.06
C THR A 73 7.72 -0.54 -11.49
N MET A 74 6.82 -1.15 -12.25
CA MET A 74 6.06 -2.33 -11.83
C MET A 74 6.97 -3.52 -11.52
N LEU A 75 7.96 -3.79 -12.37
CA LEU A 75 8.95 -4.84 -12.12
C LEU A 75 9.80 -4.54 -10.88
N SER A 76 10.16 -3.28 -10.68
CA SER A 76 10.91 -2.88 -9.47
C SER A 76 10.08 -3.08 -8.22
N LEU A 77 8.82 -2.63 -8.19
CA LEU A 77 7.94 -2.73 -7.03
C LEU A 77 7.54 -4.17 -6.71
N HIS A 78 7.18 -4.97 -7.71
CA HIS A 78 6.58 -6.28 -7.48
C HIS A 78 7.54 -7.46 -7.63
N LEU A 79 8.72 -7.26 -8.17
CA LEU A 79 9.74 -8.31 -8.30
C LEU A 79 11.01 -7.96 -7.54
N LEU A 80 11.63 -6.82 -7.84
CA LEU A 80 12.93 -6.47 -7.25
C LEU A 80 12.84 -6.23 -5.74
N MET A 81 11.87 -5.43 -5.28
CA MET A 81 11.71 -5.08 -3.87
C MET A 81 11.30 -6.28 -3.00
N PRO A 82 10.29 -7.11 -3.35
CA PRO A 82 9.98 -8.32 -2.60
C PRO A 82 11.13 -9.35 -2.58
N LEU A 83 11.89 -9.49 -3.66
CA LEU A 83 13.08 -10.36 -3.69
C LEU A 83 14.19 -9.83 -2.78
N ALA A 84 14.42 -8.52 -2.77
CA ALA A 84 15.37 -7.90 -1.86
C ALA A 84 14.93 -8.09 -0.39
N ALA A 85 13.64 -7.91 -0.10
CA ALA A 85 13.07 -8.14 1.22
C ALA A 85 13.21 -9.59 1.67
N LEU A 86 12.97 -10.55 0.76
CA LEU A 86 13.19 -11.98 1.02
C LEU A 86 14.67 -12.26 1.33
N GLY A 87 15.59 -11.71 0.53
CA GLY A 87 17.03 -11.87 0.75
C GLY A 87 17.48 -11.30 2.09
N ILE A 88 17.10 -10.06 2.39
CA ILE A 88 17.42 -9.41 3.68
C ILE A 88 16.77 -10.17 4.84
N GLY A 89 15.49 -10.52 4.72
CA GLY A 89 14.76 -11.25 5.76
C GLY A 89 15.38 -12.60 6.09
N SER A 90 15.74 -13.38 5.06
CA SER A 90 16.37 -14.69 5.24
C SER A 90 17.78 -14.61 5.85
N MET A 91 18.50 -13.54 5.57
CA MET A 91 19.84 -13.32 6.15
C MET A 91 19.75 -12.81 7.59
N CYS A 92 18.83 -11.90 7.88
CA CYS A 92 18.71 -11.27 9.21
C CYS A 92 17.91 -12.11 10.20
N PHE A 93 16.94 -12.91 9.72
CA PHE A 93 16.01 -13.68 10.53
C PHE A 93 15.90 -15.14 10.07
N PRO A 94 17.01 -15.92 10.04
CA PRO A 94 17.01 -17.27 9.48
C PRO A 94 16.07 -18.23 10.21
N ASP A 95 15.90 -18.05 11.54
CA ASP A 95 15.07 -18.90 12.38
C ASP A 95 13.64 -18.38 12.58
N GLN A 96 13.28 -17.26 11.94
CA GLN A 96 11.99 -16.60 12.15
C GLN A 96 11.32 -16.23 10.81
N PRO A 97 10.76 -17.22 10.11
CA PRO A 97 10.19 -17.03 8.78
C PRO A 97 9.02 -16.03 8.72
N LEU A 98 8.32 -15.82 9.84
CA LEU A 98 7.25 -14.82 9.91
C LEU A 98 7.75 -13.39 9.78
N TYR A 99 8.98 -13.08 10.24
CA TYR A 99 9.57 -11.76 10.02
C TYR A 99 9.96 -11.55 8.57
N THR A 100 10.49 -12.57 7.91
CA THR A 100 10.76 -12.53 6.47
C THR A 100 9.47 -12.34 5.68
N LEU A 101 8.40 -13.07 6.01
CA LEU A 101 7.08 -12.88 5.42
C LEU A 101 6.57 -11.45 5.60
N SER A 102 6.72 -10.89 6.80
CA SER A 102 6.28 -9.51 7.10
C SER A 102 7.04 -8.47 6.27
N LEU A 103 8.35 -8.65 6.06
CA LEU A 103 9.14 -7.79 5.19
C LEU A 103 8.69 -7.88 3.72
N VAL A 104 8.48 -9.09 3.22
CA VAL A 104 7.99 -9.30 1.85
C VAL A 104 6.58 -8.70 1.67
N LEU A 105 5.71 -8.84 2.66
CA LEU A 105 4.36 -8.24 2.67
C LEU A 105 4.43 -6.71 2.65
N MET A 106 5.32 -6.13 3.44
CA MET A 106 5.51 -4.69 3.53
C MET A 106 5.98 -4.11 2.18
N GLU A 107 6.99 -4.71 1.57
CA GLU A 107 7.53 -4.26 0.29
C GLU A 107 6.65 -4.60 -0.91
N GLY A 108 5.84 -5.65 -0.82
CA GLY A 108 4.85 -6.01 -1.85
C GLY A 108 3.57 -5.19 -1.81
N SER A 109 3.39 -4.35 -0.79
CA SER A 109 2.23 -3.47 -0.68
C SER A 109 2.24 -2.37 -1.73
N PRO A 110 1.05 -1.88 -2.19
CA PRO A 110 0.98 -0.85 -3.22
C PRO A 110 1.74 0.41 -2.85
N ALA A 111 2.28 1.08 -3.88
CA ALA A 111 3.01 2.31 -3.72
C ALA A 111 2.15 3.40 -3.05
N ALA A 112 2.70 4.04 -2.03
CA ALA A 112 2.00 5.07 -1.28
C ALA A 112 1.95 6.39 -2.07
N VAL A 113 0.86 7.15 -1.88
CA VAL A 113 0.69 8.50 -2.44
C VAL A 113 1.81 9.45 -1.99
N SER A 114 2.44 9.19 -0.84
CA SER A 114 3.61 9.93 -0.36
C SER A 114 4.81 9.89 -1.32
N SER A 115 4.88 8.90 -2.22
CA SER A 115 5.91 8.84 -3.27
C SER A 115 5.87 10.04 -4.22
N LEU A 116 4.69 10.69 -4.40
CA LEU A 116 4.56 11.93 -5.16
C LEU A 116 5.49 13.04 -4.67
N MET A 117 5.69 13.15 -3.37
CA MET A 117 6.58 14.16 -2.80
C MET A 117 8.01 13.98 -3.33
N TRP A 118 8.49 12.76 -3.38
CA TRP A 118 9.83 12.44 -3.88
C TRP A 118 9.96 12.65 -5.39
N ILE A 119 8.91 12.34 -6.14
CA ILE A 119 8.85 12.59 -7.59
C ILE A 119 8.92 14.08 -7.89
N VAL A 120 8.18 14.92 -7.13
CA VAL A 120 8.23 16.38 -7.28
C VAL A 120 9.63 16.93 -6.96
N ILE A 121 10.24 16.47 -5.87
CA ILE A 121 11.61 16.87 -5.50
C ILE A 121 12.62 16.45 -6.57
N GLY A 122 12.46 15.26 -7.15
CA GLY A 122 13.31 14.75 -8.22
C GLY A 122 13.04 15.34 -9.62
N GLY A 123 12.06 16.25 -9.76
CA GLY A 123 11.70 16.84 -11.06
C GLY A 123 11.01 15.86 -12.01
N GLY A 124 10.42 14.77 -11.49
CA GLY A 124 9.70 13.78 -12.28
C GLY A 124 8.27 14.18 -12.64
N SER A 125 7.60 13.36 -13.48
CA SER A 125 6.21 13.58 -13.86
C SER A 125 5.24 13.10 -12.78
N VAL A 126 4.58 14.06 -12.13
CA VAL A 126 3.53 13.82 -11.13
C VAL A 126 2.37 13.03 -11.75
N GLU A 127 1.98 13.37 -12.97
CA GLU A 127 0.87 12.74 -13.67
C GLU A 127 1.14 11.25 -13.97
N LEU A 128 2.36 10.93 -14.40
CA LEU A 128 2.77 9.55 -14.63
C LEU A 128 2.84 8.76 -13.31
N CYS A 129 3.33 9.39 -12.26
CA CYS A 129 3.38 8.78 -10.93
C CYS A 129 1.98 8.44 -10.40
N LEU A 130 1.02 9.37 -10.49
CA LEU A 130 -0.38 9.13 -10.11
C LEU A 130 -0.99 7.97 -10.90
N SER A 131 -0.73 7.94 -12.21
CA SER A 131 -1.22 6.87 -13.08
C SER A 131 -0.65 5.50 -12.70
N ILE A 132 0.64 5.46 -12.32
CA ILE A 132 1.30 4.23 -11.84
C ILE A 132 0.72 3.79 -10.50
N ILE A 133 0.55 4.71 -9.54
CA ILE A 133 -0.04 4.40 -8.23
C ILE A 133 -1.46 3.82 -8.40
N LEU A 134 -2.27 4.40 -9.29
CA LEU A 134 -3.61 3.91 -9.55
C LEU A 134 -3.58 2.49 -10.13
N LEU A 135 -2.76 2.26 -11.15
CA LEU A 135 -2.59 0.94 -11.75
C LEU A 135 -2.11 -0.09 -10.72
N ASP A 136 -1.11 0.27 -9.94
CA ASP A 136 -0.53 -0.54 -8.88
C ASP A 136 -1.58 -0.94 -7.82
N THR A 137 -2.35 0.03 -7.35
CA THR A 137 -3.44 -0.19 -6.40
C THR A 137 -4.50 -1.15 -6.96
N MET A 138 -4.85 -1.03 -8.25
CA MET A 138 -5.83 -1.91 -8.89
C MET A 138 -5.30 -3.33 -9.11
N LEU A 139 -4.00 -3.50 -9.35
CA LEU A 139 -3.37 -4.80 -9.56
C LEU A 139 -2.98 -5.50 -8.25
N SER A 140 -2.78 -4.75 -7.17
CA SER A 140 -2.30 -5.26 -5.88
C SER A 140 -3.13 -6.42 -5.30
N PRO A 141 -4.48 -6.46 -5.41
CA PRO A 141 -5.28 -7.58 -4.89
C PRO A 141 -4.91 -8.93 -5.49
N VAL A 142 -4.33 -8.93 -6.68
CA VAL A 142 -3.88 -10.17 -7.36
C VAL A 142 -2.38 -10.37 -7.18
N ILE A 143 -1.59 -9.31 -7.41
CA ILE A 143 -0.13 -9.41 -7.42
C ILE A 143 0.40 -9.71 -6.01
N LEU A 144 -0.09 -9.04 -4.97
CA LEU A 144 0.40 -9.22 -3.61
C LEU A 144 0.23 -10.65 -3.09
N PRO A 145 -0.98 -11.28 -3.12
CA PRO A 145 -1.14 -12.67 -2.68
C PRO A 145 -0.33 -13.66 -3.52
N LEU A 146 -0.19 -13.40 -4.83
CA LEU A 146 0.60 -14.25 -5.72
C LEU A 146 2.09 -14.16 -5.37
N THR A 147 2.62 -12.96 -5.14
CA THR A 147 4.02 -12.74 -4.72
C THR A 147 4.30 -13.44 -3.39
N LEU A 148 3.42 -13.29 -2.40
CA LEU A 148 3.55 -13.96 -1.10
C LEU A 148 3.54 -15.48 -1.24
N ARG A 149 2.63 -16.02 -2.05
CA ARG A 149 2.57 -17.46 -2.31
C ARG A 149 3.83 -17.98 -2.98
N LEU A 150 4.35 -17.25 -3.96
CA LEU A 150 5.55 -17.66 -4.71
C LEU A 150 6.82 -17.58 -3.85
N LEU A 151 6.96 -16.54 -3.04
CA LEU A 151 8.19 -16.28 -2.27
C LEU A 151 8.16 -16.92 -0.87
N CYS A 152 7.00 -16.98 -0.23
CA CYS A 152 6.88 -17.41 1.17
C CYS A 152 5.93 -18.61 1.35
N GLY A 153 5.30 -19.12 0.30
CA GLY A 153 4.29 -20.18 0.38
C GLY A 153 4.81 -21.54 0.83
N SER A 154 6.13 -21.76 0.78
CA SER A 154 6.78 -22.96 1.34
C SER A 154 6.91 -22.92 2.86
N VAL A 155 6.74 -21.75 3.47
CA VAL A 155 6.99 -21.50 4.90
C VAL A 155 5.69 -21.28 5.66
N VAL A 156 4.69 -20.71 5.01
CA VAL A 156 3.39 -20.38 5.62
C VAL A 156 2.27 -20.82 4.68
N GLU A 157 1.30 -21.55 5.20
CA GLU A 157 0.08 -21.86 4.46
C GLU A 157 -0.76 -20.58 4.33
N LEU A 158 -0.86 -20.07 3.11
CA LEU A 158 -1.60 -18.86 2.79
C LEU A 158 -2.88 -19.21 2.03
N ASP A 159 -4.01 -18.77 2.53
CA ASP A 159 -5.27 -18.78 1.76
C ASP A 159 -5.24 -17.66 0.71
N THR A 160 -4.52 -17.94 -0.37
CA THR A 160 -4.32 -16.99 -1.48
C THR A 160 -5.64 -16.54 -2.11
N LEU A 161 -6.63 -17.44 -2.23
CA LEU A 161 -7.93 -17.11 -2.83
C LEU A 161 -8.76 -16.23 -1.91
N GLY A 162 -8.77 -16.53 -0.60
CA GLY A 162 -9.40 -15.68 0.41
C GLY A 162 -8.79 -14.28 0.42
N MET A 163 -7.46 -14.18 0.41
CA MET A 163 -6.75 -12.90 0.33
C MET A 163 -7.09 -12.10 -0.92
N ILE A 164 -7.11 -12.72 -2.09
CA ILE A 164 -7.49 -12.05 -3.36
C ILE A 164 -8.91 -11.50 -3.25
N ARG A 165 -9.85 -12.31 -2.79
CA ARG A 165 -11.25 -11.92 -2.64
C ARG A 165 -11.41 -10.73 -1.69
N ASP A 166 -10.78 -10.80 -0.53
CA ASP A 166 -10.91 -9.77 0.51
C ASP A 166 -10.26 -8.45 0.09
N LEU A 167 -9.08 -8.51 -0.52
CA LEU A 167 -8.41 -7.33 -1.08
C LEU A 167 -9.19 -6.75 -2.26
N PHE A 168 -9.77 -7.59 -3.11
CA PHE A 168 -10.59 -7.14 -4.23
C PHE A 168 -11.84 -6.38 -3.74
N LEU A 169 -12.54 -6.93 -2.75
CA LEU A 169 -13.71 -6.28 -2.14
C LEU A 169 -13.33 -4.97 -1.43
N MET A 170 -12.14 -4.94 -0.80
CA MET A 170 -11.70 -3.80 0.00
C MET A 170 -11.14 -2.66 -0.84
N ILE A 171 -10.55 -2.96 -2.00
CA ILE A 171 -9.84 -1.98 -2.84
C ILE A 171 -10.64 -1.68 -4.11
N VAL A 172 -10.96 -2.72 -4.90
CA VAL A 172 -11.51 -2.51 -6.25
C VAL A 172 -12.96 -2.06 -6.19
N VAL A 173 -13.77 -2.63 -5.30
CA VAL A 173 -15.18 -2.25 -5.19
C VAL A 173 -15.35 -0.78 -4.79
N PRO A 174 -14.68 -0.26 -3.72
CA PRO A 174 -14.78 1.17 -3.40
C PRO A 174 -14.18 2.08 -4.46
N ALA A 175 -13.16 1.61 -5.20
CA ALA A 175 -12.53 2.39 -6.26
C ALA A 175 -13.39 2.49 -7.53
N ALA A 176 -14.34 1.56 -7.73
CA ALA A 176 -15.24 1.54 -8.89
C ALA A 176 -16.54 2.30 -8.67
N LEU A 177 -16.85 2.73 -7.42
CA LEU A 177 -18.02 3.51 -7.05
C LEU A 177 -17.77 5.01 -7.19
#